data_5e1715c2dea7451f41c57327a198d976
#
_entry.id   5e1715c2dea7451f41c57327a198d976
#
_cell.length_a   1.000
_cell.length_b   1.000
_cell.length_c   1.000
_cell.angle_alpha   90.00
_cell.angle_beta   90.00
_cell.angle_gamma   90.00
#
_symmetry.space_group_name_H-M   'P 1'
#
loop_
_entity.id
_entity.type
_entity.pdbx_description
1 polymer ?
#
loop_
_entity_poly.entity_id
_entity_poly.type
_entity_poly.pdbx_seq_one_letter_code
_entity_poly.pdbx_strand_id
1 'polypeptide(L)'
;VLIEKGAVYLRTVSLSFVLTGFTQIYYGLLKVCDHAGLSSMIGSLAVVLNIALNAVFIFGLVGMPAMGIAGAALATVCARIFETIAVIVVVIKYKCPKLGNMLVIKDRQMHKDYWKYTTPLLVNQIGWGGGVTMYSVIMGHMGSDATAANSIASIVRTIIASLCWGIAAGVSIIIGQTLGQNKLEEAKKMGGKFVRLSIWIGAASGLVILLLIPLVLRVITLTPQAMYYLKFMLCMAAYYIIGNSLNSTIISGIFPAGGDTKFGMICDVVTLWCFVVPLGMLAAFVWHAPVLLVAFILTLDEFVKIPAVYIHYMKYKWVKNITR
;
A
#
# COMPACT_ATOMS: atom_id res chain seq x y z
N VAL A 1 -16.91 19.56 18.04
CA VAL A 1 -16.01 20.29 17.12
C VAL A 1 -15.19 19.36 16.23
N LEU A 2 -14.39 18.40 16.78
CA LEU A 2 -13.59 17.49 15.95
C LEU A 2 -14.45 16.54 15.10
N ILE A 3 -15.51 15.97 15.68
CA ILE A 3 -16.43 15.05 14.98
C ILE A 3 -17.18 15.80 13.87
N GLU A 4 -17.63 17.00 14.09
CA GLU A 4 -18.33 17.82 13.08
C GLU A 4 -17.42 18.18 11.92
N LYS A 5 -16.21 18.67 12.21
CA LYS A 5 -15.22 18.99 11.17
C LYS A 5 -14.79 17.74 10.40
N GLY A 6 -14.63 16.60 11.09
CA GLY A 6 -14.36 15.32 10.47
C GLY A 6 -15.50 14.84 9.57
N ALA A 7 -16.76 15.03 9.98
CA ALA A 7 -17.92 14.67 9.16
C ALA A 7 -18.02 15.52 7.88
N VAL A 8 -17.75 16.82 7.97
CA VAL A 8 -17.69 17.72 6.80
C VAL A 8 -16.58 17.25 5.83
N TYR A 9 -15.39 16.98 6.35
CA TYR A 9 -14.28 16.46 5.54
C TYR A 9 -14.65 15.17 4.82
N LEU A 10 -15.17 14.17 5.55
CA LEU A 10 -15.51 12.85 5.00
C LEU A 10 -16.63 12.94 3.96
N ARG A 11 -17.65 13.77 4.18
CA ARG A 11 -18.73 14.00 3.20
C ARG A 11 -18.20 14.63 1.92
N THR A 12 -17.33 15.62 2.03
CA THR A 12 -16.74 16.29 0.86
C THR A 12 -15.81 15.36 0.11
N VAL A 13 -14.95 14.60 0.82
CA VAL A 13 -13.95 13.72 0.20
C VAL A 13 -14.56 12.42 -0.33
N SER A 14 -15.78 12.05 0.06
CA SER A 14 -16.41 10.77 -0.34
C SER A 14 -16.47 10.56 -1.85
N LEU A 15 -16.73 11.64 -2.60
CA LEU A 15 -16.74 11.59 -4.08
C LEU A 15 -15.37 11.20 -4.65
N SER A 16 -14.28 11.60 -4.00
CA SER A 16 -12.93 11.29 -4.46
C SER A 16 -12.61 9.79 -4.42
N PHE A 17 -13.23 9.01 -3.54
CA PHE A 17 -13.03 7.56 -3.49
C PHE A 17 -13.57 6.86 -4.74
N VAL A 18 -14.73 7.29 -5.24
CA VAL A 18 -15.30 6.77 -6.50
C VAL A 18 -14.39 7.11 -7.68
N LEU A 19 -13.96 8.37 -7.78
CA LEU A 19 -13.03 8.83 -8.82
C LEU A 19 -11.71 8.07 -8.76
N THR A 20 -11.17 7.85 -7.55
CA THR A 20 -9.94 7.06 -7.35
C THR A 20 -10.11 5.64 -7.86
N GLY A 21 -11.25 4.99 -7.58
CA GLY A 21 -11.54 3.64 -8.08
C GLY A 21 -11.47 3.59 -9.62
N PHE A 22 -12.13 4.52 -10.31
CA PHE A 22 -12.06 4.63 -11.77
C PHE A 22 -10.62 4.86 -12.27
N THR A 23 -9.91 5.79 -11.66
CA THR A 23 -8.53 6.14 -12.06
C THR A 23 -7.59 4.95 -11.91
N GLN A 24 -7.71 4.17 -10.83
CA GLN A 24 -6.88 2.98 -10.60
C GLN A 24 -7.11 1.89 -11.65
N ILE A 25 -8.35 1.69 -12.11
CA ILE A 25 -8.65 0.75 -13.20
C ILE A 25 -7.95 1.18 -14.48
N TYR A 26 -8.04 2.47 -14.84
CA TYR A 26 -7.37 3.00 -16.02
C TYR A 26 -5.84 2.99 -15.91
N TYR A 27 -5.28 3.22 -14.74
CA TYR A 27 -3.84 3.06 -14.51
C TYR A 27 -3.38 1.62 -14.71
N GLY A 28 -4.17 0.65 -14.22
CA GLY A 28 -3.92 -0.76 -14.49
C GLY A 28 -3.92 -1.05 -16.00
N LEU A 29 -4.91 -0.52 -16.72
CA LEU A 29 -5.02 -0.68 -18.17
C LEU A 29 -3.82 -0.07 -18.91
N LEU A 30 -3.43 1.17 -18.59
CA LEU A 30 -2.27 1.83 -19.21
C LEU A 30 -0.97 1.06 -18.97
N LYS A 31 -0.80 0.49 -17.77
CA LYS A 31 0.38 -0.32 -17.43
C LYS A 31 0.45 -1.60 -18.27
N VAL A 32 -0.69 -2.26 -18.49
CA VAL A 32 -0.77 -3.48 -19.32
C VAL A 32 -0.57 -3.17 -20.82
N CYS A 33 -0.97 -1.96 -21.25
CA CYS A 33 -0.77 -1.48 -22.63
C CYS A 33 0.63 -0.87 -22.86
N ASP A 34 1.63 -1.15 -22.02
CA ASP A 34 3.00 -0.63 -22.09
C ASP A 34 3.12 0.90 -21.97
N HIS A 35 2.09 1.55 -21.44
CA HIS A 35 2.06 3.00 -21.18
C HIS A 35 2.21 3.35 -19.70
N ALA A 36 2.97 2.55 -18.93
CA ALA A 36 3.18 2.75 -17.49
C ALA A 36 3.76 4.14 -17.16
N GLY A 37 4.64 4.68 -18.02
CA GLY A 37 5.22 6.02 -17.86
C GLY A 37 4.15 7.12 -17.85
N LEU A 38 3.14 7.02 -18.71
CA LEU A 38 2.03 8.00 -18.76
C LEU A 38 1.17 7.94 -17.49
N SER A 39 0.87 6.74 -16.98
CA SER A 39 0.12 6.60 -15.73
C SER A 39 0.86 7.22 -14.55
N SER A 40 2.18 7.03 -14.49
CA SER A 40 3.04 7.60 -13.46
C SER A 40 3.11 9.13 -13.56
N MET A 41 3.24 9.67 -14.78
CA MET A 41 3.27 11.12 -15.02
C MET A 41 1.98 11.80 -14.61
N ILE A 42 0.81 11.24 -14.98
CA ILE A 42 -0.50 11.78 -14.61
C ILE A 42 -0.66 11.76 -13.09
N GLY A 43 -0.34 10.64 -12.43
CA GLY A 43 -0.41 10.53 -10.97
C GLY A 43 0.48 11.54 -10.26
N SER A 44 1.74 11.72 -10.73
CA SER A 44 2.65 12.71 -10.16
C SER A 44 2.13 14.13 -10.34
N LEU A 45 1.60 14.46 -11.52
CA LEU A 45 1.02 15.79 -11.79
C LEU A 45 -0.21 16.04 -10.92
N ALA A 46 -1.07 15.04 -10.71
CA ALA A 46 -2.21 15.14 -9.82
C ALA A 46 -1.80 15.40 -8.35
N VAL A 47 -0.71 14.78 -7.89
CA VAL A 47 -0.15 15.04 -6.55
C VAL A 47 0.37 16.47 -6.44
N VAL A 48 1.13 16.95 -7.41
CA VAL A 48 1.64 18.33 -7.43
C VAL A 48 0.47 19.33 -7.43
N LEU A 49 -0.56 19.09 -8.25
CA LEU A 49 -1.77 19.91 -8.28
C LEU A 49 -2.49 19.88 -6.93
N ASN A 50 -2.60 18.71 -6.29
CA ASN A 50 -3.20 18.59 -4.97
C ASN A 50 -2.46 19.40 -3.91
N ILE A 51 -1.12 19.38 -3.92
CA ILE A 51 -0.30 20.19 -3.00
C ILE A 51 -0.55 21.68 -3.23
N ALA A 52 -0.56 22.14 -4.48
CA ALA A 52 -0.81 23.53 -4.83
C ALA A 52 -2.23 23.97 -4.41
N LEU A 53 -3.25 23.17 -4.70
CA LEU A 53 -4.63 23.45 -4.30
C LEU A 53 -4.82 23.42 -2.78
N ASN A 54 -4.13 22.53 -2.07
CA ASN A 54 -4.13 22.53 -0.60
C ASN A 54 -3.57 23.85 -0.06
N ALA A 55 -2.46 24.35 -0.61
CA ALA A 55 -1.90 25.64 -0.20
C ALA A 55 -2.90 26.79 -0.45
N VAL A 56 -3.58 26.80 -1.59
CA VAL A 56 -4.57 27.83 -1.93
C VAL A 56 -5.79 27.77 -1.02
N PHE A 57 -6.41 26.61 -0.84
CA PHE A 57 -7.70 26.51 -0.15
C PHE A 57 -7.57 26.44 1.38
N ILE A 58 -6.49 25.86 1.91
CA ILE A 58 -6.28 25.83 3.37
C ILE A 58 -5.92 27.21 3.90
N PHE A 59 -4.96 27.89 3.25
CA PHE A 59 -4.42 29.15 3.73
C PHE A 59 -5.09 30.39 3.13
N GLY A 60 -6.00 30.22 2.16
CA GLY A 60 -6.69 31.33 1.52
C GLY A 60 -5.78 32.16 0.61
N LEU A 61 -4.85 31.51 -0.11
CA LEU A 61 -3.98 32.22 -1.04
C LEU A 61 -4.74 32.63 -2.31
N VAL A 62 -4.17 33.58 -3.07
CA VAL A 62 -4.71 34.06 -4.37
C VAL A 62 -6.15 34.61 -4.25
N GLY A 63 -6.50 35.25 -3.11
CA GLY A 63 -7.82 35.88 -2.92
C GLY A 63 -8.96 34.92 -2.58
N MET A 64 -8.69 33.64 -2.35
CA MET A 64 -9.70 32.70 -1.87
C MET A 64 -9.84 32.76 -0.34
N PRO A 65 -11.04 32.50 0.22
CA PRO A 65 -11.20 32.42 1.66
C PRO A 65 -10.47 31.23 2.24
N ALA A 66 -9.86 31.37 3.42
CA ALA A 66 -9.22 30.29 4.13
C ALA A 66 -10.26 29.28 4.62
N MET A 67 -10.36 28.12 3.97
CA MET A 67 -11.37 27.09 4.24
C MET A 67 -10.90 26.02 5.23
N GLY A 68 -9.61 26.01 5.60
CA GLY A 68 -9.04 25.04 6.52
C GLY A 68 -9.27 23.59 6.09
N ILE A 69 -9.87 22.75 6.96
CA ILE A 69 -10.12 21.32 6.70
C ILE A 69 -11.04 21.08 5.49
N ALA A 70 -12.07 21.90 5.31
CA ALA A 70 -12.96 21.80 4.14
C ALA A 70 -12.20 22.11 2.84
N GLY A 71 -11.28 23.08 2.88
CA GLY A 71 -10.38 23.38 1.76
C GLY A 71 -9.49 22.21 1.36
N ALA A 72 -8.94 21.49 2.33
CA ALA A 72 -8.15 20.28 2.07
C ALA A 72 -8.98 19.16 1.39
N ALA A 73 -10.24 18.98 1.81
CA ALA A 73 -11.14 18.02 1.18
C ALA A 73 -11.46 18.42 -0.27
N LEU A 74 -11.74 19.71 -0.49
CA LEU A 74 -12.04 20.25 -1.83
C LEU A 74 -10.84 20.12 -2.76
N ALA A 75 -9.63 20.45 -2.30
CA ALA A 75 -8.39 20.29 -3.05
C ALA A 75 -8.20 18.84 -3.53
N THR A 76 -8.47 17.88 -2.64
CA THR A 76 -8.40 16.45 -2.98
C THR A 76 -9.40 16.09 -4.07
N VAL A 77 -10.66 16.51 -3.96
CA VAL A 77 -11.68 16.24 -4.99
C VAL A 77 -11.29 16.85 -6.33
N CYS A 78 -10.86 18.10 -6.36
CA CYS A 78 -10.43 18.77 -7.59
C CYS A 78 -9.24 18.05 -8.25
N ALA A 79 -8.25 17.65 -7.47
CA ALA A 79 -7.10 16.89 -7.98
C ALA A 79 -7.52 15.52 -8.57
N ARG A 80 -8.47 14.83 -7.93
CA ARG A 80 -9.01 13.55 -8.46
C ARG A 80 -9.86 13.72 -9.72
N ILE A 81 -10.62 14.79 -9.82
CA ILE A 81 -11.34 15.12 -11.07
C ILE A 81 -10.34 15.35 -12.20
N PHE A 82 -9.32 16.19 -11.97
CA PHE A 82 -8.26 16.42 -12.95
C PHE A 82 -7.59 15.11 -13.38
N GLU A 83 -7.19 14.29 -12.43
CA GLU A 83 -6.54 12.98 -12.66
C GLU A 83 -7.42 12.06 -13.50
N THR A 84 -8.72 11.98 -13.19
CA THR A 84 -9.69 11.17 -13.93
C THR A 84 -9.84 11.64 -15.38
N ILE A 85 -9.98 12.95 -15.58
CA ILE A 85 -10.08 13.53 -16.91
C ILE A 85 -8.80 13.28 -17.72
N ALA A 86 -7.63 13.52 -17.13
CA ALA A 86 -6.34 13.33 -17.79
C ALA A 86 -6.13 11.87 -18.23
N VAL A 87 -6.46 10.91 -17.37
CA VAL A 87 -6.38 9.47 -17.69
C VAL A 87 -7.33 9.09 -18.83
N ILE A 88 -8.58 9.56 -18.80
CA ILE A 88 -9.56 9.27 -19.86
C ILE A 88 -9.07 9.81 -21.21
N VAL A 89 -8.55 11.06 -21.24
CA VAL A 89 -8.00 11.67 -22.46
C VAL A 89 -6.84 10.85 -23.01
N VAL A 90 -5.93 10.39 -22.15
CA VAL A 90 -4.80 9.56 -22.58
C VAL A 90 -5.25 8.22 -23.11
N VAL A 91 -6.18 7.53 -22.45
CA VAL A 91 -6.73 6.24 -22.88
C VAL A 91 -7.39 6.36 -24.27
N ILE A 92 -8.12 7.45 -24.51
CA ILE A 92 -8.75 7.71 -25.83
C ILE A 92 -7.68 7.99 -26.88
N LYS A 93 -6.69 8.83 -26.56
CA LYS A 93 -5.61 9.21 -27.50
C LYS A 93 -4.79 8.02 -27.96
N TYR A 94 -4.44 7.12 -27.04
CA TYR A 94 -3.63 5.94 -27.32
C TYR A 94 -4.45 4.72 -27.74
N LYS A 95 -5.76 4.89 -27.97
CA LYS A 95 -6.68 3.83 -28.42
C LYS A 95 -6.66 2.57 -27.55
N CYS A 96 -6.38 2.71 -26.25
CA CYS A 96 -6.49 1.60 -25.32
C CYS A 96 -7.94 1.08 -25.26
N PRO A 97 -8.16 -0.20 -24.89
CA PRO A 97 -9.50 -0.76 -24.79
C PRO A 97 -10.42 0.11 -23.92
N LYS A 98 -11.62 0.42 -24.42
CA LYS A 98 -12.57 1.25 -23.65
C LYS A 98 -13.21 0.42 -22.55
N LEU A 99 -13.35 1.00 -21.36
CA LEU A 99 -13.96 0.34 -20.19
C LEU A 99 -15.39 -0.15 -20.49
N GLY A 100 -16.16 0.59 -21.30
CA GLY A 100 -17.51 0.19 -21.73
C GLY A 100 -17.57 -1.15 -22.45
N ASN A 101 -16.56 -1.48 -23.24
CA ASN A 101 -16.46 -2.77 -23.92
C ASN A 101 -16.05 -3.91 -22.95
N MET A 102 -15.38 -3.57 -21.85
CA MET A 102 -14.95 -4.52 -20.81
C MET A 102 -16.06 -4.84 -19.81
N LEU A 103 -16.99 -3.91 -19.54
CA LEU A 103 -18.13 -4.14 -18.65
C LEU A 103 -19.15 -5.14 -19.18
N VAL A 104 -19.17 -5.38 -20.51
CA VAL A 104 -20.04 -6.35 -21.15
C VAL A 104 -19.27 -7.66 -21.40
N ILE A 105 -18.76 -8.27 -20.33
CA ILE A 105 -18.17 -9.61 -20.43
C ILE A 105 -19.33 -10.61 -20.57
N LYS A 106 -19.61 -11.05 -21.80
CA LYS A 106 -20.62 -12.07 -22.11
C LYS A 106 -20.14 -13.50 -21.78
N ASP A 107 -18.82 -13.70 -21.62
CA ASP A 107 -18.24 -15.01 -21.32
C ASP A 107 -18.37 -15.33 -19.82
N ARG A 108 -19.28 -16.26 -19.52
CA ARG A 108 -19.53 -16.75 -18.15
C ARG A 108 -18.28 -17.33 -17.50
N GLN A 109 -17.39 -17.93 -18.30
CA GLN A 109 -16.17 -18.54 -17.79
C GLN A 109 -15.15 -17.47 -17.37
N MET A 110 -14.98 -16.43 -18.17
CA MET A 110 -14.11 -15.30 -17.87
C MET A 110 -14.57 -14.58 -16.58
N HIS A 111 -15.88 -14.42 -16.40
CA HIS A 111 -16.45 -13.86 -15.18
C HIS A 111 -16.16 -14.73 -13.95
N LYS A 112 -16.26 -16.07 -14.09
CA LYS A 112 -15.92 -17.01 -13.03
C LYS A 112 -14.43 -16.97 -12.66
N ASP A 113 -13.55 -16.91 -13.67
CA ASP A 113 -12.10 -16.83 -13.47
C ASP A 113 -11.72 -15.48 -12.83
N TYR A 114 -12.34 -14.37 -13.24
CA TYR A 114 -12.15 -13.06 -12.62
C TYR A 114 -12.42 -13.10 -11.10
N TRP A 115 -13.59 -13.56 -10.68
CA TRP A 115 -13.92 -13.64 -9.26
C TRP A 115 -13.06 -14.64 -8.50
N LYS A 116 -12.66 -15.74 -9.11
CA LYS A 116 -11.77 -16.73 -8.52
C LYS A 116 -10.41 -16.13 -8.10
N TYR A 117 -9.87 -15.22 -8.90
CA TYR A 117 -8.56 -14.59 -8.62
C TYR A 117 -8.69 -13.27 -7.87
N THR A 118 -9.76 -12.51 -8.07
CA THR A 118 -9.95 -11.19 -7.46
C THR A 118 -10.46 -11.28 -6.03
N THR A 119 -11.36 -12.23 -5.71
CA THR A 119 -11.91 -12.35 -4.36
C THR A 119 -10.83 -12.53 -3.28
N PRO A 120 -9.83 -13.42 -3.43
CA PRO A 120 -8.76 -13.52 -2.45
C PRO A 120 -7.97 -12.22 -2.27
N LEU A 121 -7.74 -11.46 -3.35
CA LEU A 121 -7.06 -10.17 -3.26
C LEU A 121 -7.88 -9.13 -2.50
N LEU A 122 -9.20 -9.08 -2.72
CA LEU A 122 -10.10 -8.20 -1.99
C LEU A 122 -10.11 -8.54 -0.49
N VAL A 123 -10.25 -9.82 -0.16
CA VAL A 123 -10.22 -10.27 1.24
C VAL A 123 -8.88 -9.93 1.90
N ASN A 124 -7.78 -10.09 1.16
CA ASN A 124 -6.46 -9.72 1.65
C ASN A 124 -6.36 -8.22 1.96
N GLN A 125 -6.81 -7.36 1.04
CA GLN A 125 -6.76 -5.90 1.23
C GLN A 125 -7.64 -5.42 2.38
N ILE A 126 -8.85 -5.99 2.54
CA ILE A 126 -9.75 -5.70 3.67
C ILE A 126 -9.13 -6.19 4.98
N GLY A 127 -8.58 -7.40 4.98
CA GLY A 127 -7.91 -7.98 6.14
C GLY A 127 -6.71 -7.15 6.59
N TRP A 128 -5.87 -6.74 5.64
CA TRP A 128 -4.70 -5.90 5.91
C TRP A 128 -5.10 -4.50 6.43
N GLY A 129 -6.06 -3.84 5.77
CA GLY A 129 -6.55 -2.52 6.20
C GLY A 129 -7.17 -2.56 7.60
N GLY A 130 -7.96 -3.60 7.90
CA GLY A 130 -8.50 -3.84 9.24
C GLY A 130 -7.40 -4.04 10.29
N GLY A 131 -6.37 -4.81 9.97
CA GLY A 131 -5.24 -5.06 10.85
C GLY A 131 -4.44 -3.80 11.18
N VAL A 132 -4.14 -2.96 10.17
CA VAL A 132 -3.48 -1.66 10.39
C VAL A 132 -4.33 -0.76 11.28
N THR A 133 -5.66 -0.79 11.12
CA THR A 133 -6.59 -0.07 12.01
C THR A 133 -6.50 -0.60 13.44
N MET A 134 -6.46 -1.92 13.63
CA MET A 134 -6.28 -2.52 14.96
C MET A 134 -4.95 -2.17 15.61
N TYR A 135 -3.87 -2.04 14.85
CA TYR A 135 -2.59 -1.53 15.37
C TYR A 135 -2.74 -0.12 15.94
N SER A 136 -3.47 0.75 15.25
CA SER A 136 -3.73 2.10 15.73
C SER A 136 -4.59 2.11 17.00
N VAL A 137 -5.56 1.21 17.12
CA VAL A 137 -6.39 1.04 18.32
C VAL A 137 -5.54 0.55 19.50
N ILE A 138 -4.70 -0.47 19.30
CA ILE A 138 -3.81 -1.01 20.33
C ILE A 138 -2.85 0.09 20.83
N MET A 139 -2.19 0.81 19.92
CA MET A 139 -1.28 1.89 20.28
C MET A 139 -2.01 3.08 20.92
N GLY A 140 -3.25 3.34 20.52
CA GLY A 140 -4.13 4.35 21.13
C GLY A 140 -4.43 4.07 22.60
N HIS A 141 -4.61 2.81 22.96
CA HIS A 141 -4.80 2.38 24.35
C HIS A 141 -3.53 2.54 25.21
N MET A 142 -2.35 2.46 24.58
CA MET A 142 -1.07 2.61 25.27
C MET A 142 -0.72 4.07 25.67
N GLY A 143 -1.56 5.04 25.30
CA GLY A 143 -1.43 6.44 25.67
C GLY A 143 -1.06 7.39 24.52
N SER A 144 -1.16 8.69 24.81
CA SER A 144 -0.98 9.75 23.83
C SER A 144 0.45 9.79 23.25
N ASP A 145 1.46 9.58 24.08
CA ASP A 145 2.87 9.58 23.65
C ASP A 145 3.18 8.41 22.71
N ALA A 146 2.64 7.22 23.02
CA ALA A 146 2.76 6.04 22.17
C ALA A 146 2.07 6.25 20.81
N THR A 147 0.88 6.83 20.83
CA THR A 147 0.11 7.12 19.62
C THR A 147 0.79 8.16 18.73
N ALA A 148 1.32 9.25 19.33
CA ALA A 148 2.04 10.28 18.59
C ALA A 148 3.32 9.72 17.94
N ALA A 149 4.12 8.96 18.70
CA ALA A 149 5.32 8.30 18.19
C ALA A 149 5.00 7.32 17.04
N ASN A 150 3.99 6.46 17.24
CA ASN A 150 3.57 5.48 16.22
C ASN A 150 3.04 6.16 14.94
N SER A 151 2.32 7.27 15.07
CA SER A 151 1.79 8.00 13.90
C SER A 151 2.93 8.51 13.01
N ILE A 152 3.96 9.10 13.61
CA ILE A 152 5.12 9.60 12.86
C ILE A 152 5.95 8.44 12.29
N ALA A 153 6.22 7.41 13.09
CA ALA A 153 6.94 6.22 12.62
C ALA A 153 6.21 5.54 11.45
N SER A 154 4.87 5.48 11.50
CA SER A 154 4.06 4.89 10.42
C SER A 154 4.09 5.72 9.14
N ILE A 155 4.15 7.06 9.22
CA ILE A 155 4.30 7.93 8.04
C ILE A 155 5.65 7.68 7.37
N VAL A 156 6.75 7.69 8.12
CA VAL A 156 8.09 7.42 7.59
C VAL A 156 8.15 6.03 6.96
N ARG A 157 7.63 5.03 7.65
CA ARG A 157 7.54 3.64 7.14
C ARG A 157 6.74 3.56 5.84
N THR A 158 5.58 4.20 5.76
CA THR A 158 4.71 4.16 4.58
C THR A 158 5.36 4.82 3.36
N ILE A 159 6.05 5.96 3.55
CA ILE A 159 6.78 6.63 2.47
C ILE A 159 7.84 5.68 1.89
N ILE A 160 8.63 5.03 2.73
CA ILE A 160 9.66 4.11 2.27
C ILE A 160 9.05 2.81 1.70
N ALA A 161 8.01 2.25 2.32
CA ALA A 161 7.31 1.07 1.83
C ALA A 161 6.68 1.27 0.46
N SER A 162 6.32 2.49 0.08
CA SER A 162 5.76 2.80 -1.24
C SER A 162 6.72 2.42 -2.39
N LEU A 163 8.04 2.50 -2.17
CA LEU A 163 9.04 2.01 -3.12
C LEU A 163 8.95 0.49 -3.30
N CYS A 164 8.82 -0.25 -2.20
CA CYS A 164 8.71 -1.71 -2.22
C CYS A 164 7.43 -2.15 -2.95
N TRP A 165 6.30 -1.47 -2.71
CA TRP A 165 5.04 -1.74 -3.39
C TRP A 165 5.07 -1.39 -4.88
N GLY A 166 5.77 -0.30 -5.25
CA GLY A 166 5.99 0.06 -6.65
C GLY A 166 6.76 -1.02 -7.40
N ILE A 167 7.80 -1.57 -6.79
CA ILE A 167 8.59 -2.68 -7.35
C ILE A 167 7.74 -3.94 -7.46
N ALA A 168 6.99 -4.31 -6.42
CA ALA A 168 6.09 -5.46 -6.45
C ALA A 168 5.08 -5.37 -7.60
N ALA A 169 4.51 -4.18 -7.84
CA ALA A 169 3.61 -3.94 -8.98
C ALA A 169 4.31 -4.13 -10.32
N GLY A 170 5.55 -3.63 -10.47
CA GLY A 170 6.36 -3.85 -11.68
C GLY A 170 6.69 -5.32 -11.91
N VAL A 171 7.06 -6.04 -10.85
CA VAL A 171 7.34 -7.48 -10.87
C VAL A 171 6.11 -8.27 -11.32
N SER A 172 4.92 -7.92 -10.81
CA SER A 172 3.67 -8.58 -11.20
C SER A 172 3.39 -8.45 -12.69
N ILE A 173 3.63 -7.27 -13.27
CA ILE A 173 3.42 -7.03 -14.71
C ILE A 173 4.43 -7.83 -15.53
N ILE A 174 5.73 -7.74 -15.22
CA ILE A 174 6.79 -8.38 -16.00
C ILE A 174 6.66 -9.91 -15.96
N ILE A 175 6.45 -10.48 -14.77
CA ILE A 175 6.24 -11.92 -14.62
C ILE A 175 4.95 -12.35 -15.30
N GLY A 176 3.85 -11.59 -15.15
CA GLY A 176 2.57 -11.87 -15.78
C GLY A 176 2.66 -11.91 -17.29
N GLN A 177 3.34 -10.93 -17.92
CA GLN A 177 3.60 -10.92 -19.36
C GLN A 177 4.45 -12.13 -19.81
N THR A 178 5.50 -12.46 -19.06
CA THR A 178 6.37 -13.60 -19.37
C THR A 178 5.63 -14.94 -19.28
N LEU A 179 4.79 -15.11 -18.25
CA LEU A 179 3.93 -16.28 -18.09
C LEU A 179 2.88 -16.37 -19.19
N GLY A 180 2.27 -15.22 -19.58
CA GLY A 180 1.30 -15.13 -20.68
C GLY A 180 1.92 -15.51 -22.04
N GLN A 181 3.20 -15.23 -22.24
CA GLN A 181 3.98 -15.70 -23.42
C GLN A 181 4.38 -17.19 -23.36
N ASN A 182 3.94 -17.91 -22.32
CA ASN A 182 4.29 -19.32 -22.06
C ASN A 182 5.78 -19.60 -21.84
N LYS A 183 6.57 -18.58 -21.44
CA LYS A 183 8.00 -18.69 -21.13
C LYS A 183 8.23 -19.04 -19.66
N LEU A 184 7.78 -20.22 -19.24
CA LEU A 184 7.72 -20.60 -17.83
C LEU A 184 9.10 -20.64 -17.14
N GLU A 185 10.13 -21.17 -17.81
CA GLU A 185 11.48 -21.25 -17.25
C GLU A 185 12.14 -19.85 -17.14
N GLU A 186 11.83 -18.96 -18.06
CA GLU A 186 12.30 -17.56 -17.99
C GLU A 186 11.63 -16.82 -16.81
N ALA A 187 10.33 -16.96 -16.65
CA ALA A 187 9.59 -16.40 -15.52
C ALA A 187 10.14 -16.89 -14.17
N LYS A 188 10.49 -18.18 -14.06
CA LYS A 188 11.11 -18.76 -12.88
C LYS A 188 12.48 -18.14 -12.57
N LYS A 189 13.34 -17.97 -13.57
CA LYS A 189 14.64 -17.30 -13.42
C LYS A 189 14.49 -15.84 -13.03
N MET A 190 13.54 -15.13 -13.64
CA MET A 190 13.24 -13.73 -13.31
C MET A 190 12.70 -13.60 -11.88
N GLY A 191 11.81 -14.50 -11.44
CA GLY A 191 11.32 -14.53 -10.07
C GLY A 191 12.46 -14.57 -9.04
N GLY A 192 13.46 -15.45 -9.27
CA GLY A 192 14.63 -15.52 -8.40
C GLY A 192 15.50 -14.26 -8.40
N LYS A 193 15.59 -13.55 -9.55
CA LYS A 193 16.29 -12.26 -9.61
C LYS A 193 15.52 -11.18 -8.84
N PHE A 194 14.21 -11.13 -8.99
CA PHE A 194 13.37 -10.15 -8.29
C PHE A 194 13.35 -10.36 -6.77
N VAL A 195 13.33 -11.62 -6.31
CA VAL A 195 13.44 -11.93 -4.87
C VAL A 195 14.78 -11.45 -4.30
N ARG A 196 15.90 -11.67 -5.01
CA ARG A 196 17.20 -11.13 -4.57
C ARG A 196 17.23 -9.60 -4.60
N LEU A 197 16.69 -9.00 -5.64
CA LEU A 197 16.58 -7.55 -5.76
C LEU A 197 15.76 -6.94 -4.61
N SER A 198 14.63 -7.57 -4.22
CA SER A 198 13.79 -7.09 -3.13
C SER A 198 14.52 -7.12 -1.77
N ILE A 199 15.38 -8.10 -1.52
CA ILE A 199 16.21 -8.14 -0.31
C ILE A 199 17.18 -6.94 -0.29
N TRP A 200 17.88 -6.67 -1.39
CA TRP A 200 18.78 -5.53 -1.48
C TRP A 200 18.07 -4.19 -1.33
N ILE A 201 16.91 -4.05 -1.96
CA ILE A 201 16.10 -2.83 -1.85
C ILE A 201 15.55 -2.68 -0.43
N GLY A 202 15.09 -3.77 0.19
CA GLY A 202 14.66 -3.76 1.59
C GLY A 202 15.79 -3.34 2.52
N ALA A 203 17.01 -3.88 2.35
CA ALA A 203 18.19 -3.51 3.12
C ALA A 203 18.57 -2.03 2.91
N ALA A 204 18.60 -1.56 1.66
CA ALA A 204 18.88 -0.16 1.35
C ALA A 204 17.81 0.77 1.94
N SER A 205 16.54 0.41 1.84
CA SER A 205 15.41 1.14 2.42
C SER A 205 15.50 1.20 3.95
N GLY A 206 15.87 0.10 4.60
CA GLY A 206 16.12 0.06 6.04
C GLY A 206 17.27 0.98 6.45
N LEU A 207 18.36 0.97 5.68
CA LEU A 207 19.48 1.90 5.91
C LEU A 207 19.05 3.36 5.75
N VAL A 208 18.24 3.68 4.75
CA VAL A 208 17.68 5.03 4.58
C VAL A 208 16.86 5.45 5.80
N ILE A 209 16.01 4.57 6.33
CA ILE A 209 15.26 4.87 7.57
C ILE A 209 16.22 5.19 8.72
N LEU A 210 17.25 4.37 8.92
CA LEU A 210 18.25 4.61 10.00
C LEU A 210 18.96 5.95 9.84
N LEU A 211 19.34 6.32 8.63
CA LEU A 211 19.97 7.61 8.32
C LEU A 211 19.01 8.79 8.52
N LEU A 212 17.71 8.58 8.33
CA LEU A 212 16.69 9.62 8.54
C LEU A 212 16.35 9.84 10.02
N ILE A 213 16.66 8.90 10.93
CA ILE A 213 16.34 9.04 12.37
C ILE A 213 16.78 10.40 12.91
N PRO A 214 18.07 10.81 12.81
CA PRO A 214 18.52 12.07 13.40
C PRO A 214 17.81 13.30 12.78
N LEU A 215 17.47 13.24 11.51
CA LEU A 215 16.74 14.32 10.85
C LEU A 215 15.31 14.42 11.37
N VAL A 216 14.60 13.28 11.44
CA VAL A 216 13.21 13.20 11.94
C VAL A 216 13.15 13.71 13.38
N LEU A 217 14.08 13.27 14.24
CA LEU A 217 14.13 13.69 15.64
C LEU A 217 14.50 15.19 15.84
N ARG A 218 15.13 15.84 14.86
CA ARG A 218 15.41 17.28 14.90
C ARG A 218 14.22 18.14 14.46
N VAL A 219 13.46 17.65 13.49
CA VAL A 219 12.36 18.43 12.88
C VAL A 219 11.08 18.34 13.73
N ILE A 220 10.88 17.22 14.42
CA ILE A 220 9.64 16.95 15.13
C ILE A 220 9.81 17.27 16.62
N THR A 221 8.87 18.05 17.14
CA THR A 221 8.79 18.40 18.57
C THR A 221 7.70 17.57 19.23
N LEU A 222 8.09 16.65 20.09
CA LEU A 222 7.23 15.81 20.92
C LEU A 222 7.68 15.88 22.37
N THR A 223 6.91 15.27 23.26
CA THR A 223 7.35 15.04 24.66
C THR A 223 8.63 14.18 24.69
N PRO A 224 9.49 14.32 25.71
CA PRO A 224 10.70 13.51 25.84
C PRO A 224 10.40 12.01 25.76
N GLN A 225 9.27 11.56 26.34
CA GLN A 225 8.85 10.17 26.32
C GLN A 225 8.44 9.71 24.92
N ALA A 226 7.66 10.51 24.19
CA ALA A 226 7.27 10.20 22.82
C ALA A 226 8.47 10.20 21.87
N MET A 227 9.46 11.06 22.07
CA MET A 227 10.72 11.07 21.32
C MET A 227 11.54 9.79 21.55
N TYR A 228 11.59 9.32 22.80
CA TYR A 228 12.21 8.04 23.12
C TYR A 228 11.52 6.88 22.39
N TYR A 229 10.19 6.80 22.43
CA TYR A 229 9.42 5.78 21.70
C TYR A 229 9.63 5.88 20.19
N LEU A 230 9.58 7.09 19.63
CA LEU A 230 9.77 7.33 18.20
C LEU A 230 11.11 6.81 17.70
N LYS A 231 12.19 7.08 18.41
CA LYS A 231 13.53 6.59 18.05
C LYS A 231 13.56 5.07 17.90
N PHE A 232 13.04 4.33 18.87
CA PHE A 232 13.02 2.87 18.82
C PHE A 232 12.04 2.34 17.77
N MET A 233 10.87 2.97 17.61
CA MET A 233 9.90 2.58 16.56
C MET A 233 10.46 2.78 15.15
N LEU A 234 11.28 3.81 14.92
CA LEU A 234 12.00 4.01 13.65
C LEU A 234 13.08 2.93 13.43
N CYS A 235 13.80 2.52 14.48
CA CYS A 235 14.72 1.38 14.38
C CYS A 235 13.96 0.08 14.04
N MET A 236 12.79 -0.14 14.65
CA MET A 236 11.93 -1.27 14.33
C MET A 236 11.40 -1.19 12.89
N ALA A 237 11.04 0.01 12.40
CA ALA A 237 10.63 0.22 11.03
C ALA A 237 11.74 -0.11 10.02
N ALA A 238 13.00 0.13 10.37
CA ALA A 238 14.14 -0.17 9.50
C ALA A 238 14.33 -1.68 9.27
N TYR A 239 14.12 -2.50 10.30
CA TYR A 239 14.18 -3.95 10.09
C TYR A 239 12.88 -4.48 9.44
N TYR A 240 11.72 -3.93 9.82
CA TYR A 240 10.42 -4.29 9.26
C TYR A 240 10.38 -4.18 7.72
N ILE A 241 10.96 -3.10 7.17
CA ILE A 241 10.92 -2.84 5.74
C ILE A 241 11.65 -3.91 4.91
N ILE A 242 12.60 -4.62 5.49
CA ILE A 242 13.31 -5.73 4.82
C ILE A 242 12.34 -6.88 4.59
N GLY A 243 11.59 -7.27 5.62
CA GLY A 243 10.55 -8.30 5.51
C GLY A 243 9.42 -7.87 4.57
N ASN A 244 8.97 -6.61 4.69
CA ASN A 244 7.93 -6.05 3.85
C ASN A 244 8.33 -6.03 2.35
N SER A 245 9.56 -5.68 2.02
CA SER A 245 10.06 -5.69 0.65
C SER A 245 10.03 -7.09 0.03
N LEU A 246 10.48 -8.09 0.80
CA LEU A 246 10.48 -9.48 0.36
C LEU A 246 9.05 -10.02 0.16
N ASN A 247 8.21 -9.86 1.18
CA ASN A 247 6.85 -10.39 1.16
C ASN A 247 5.97 -9.69 0.13
N SER A 248 6.05 -8.35 0.00
CA SER A 248 5.29 -7.63 -1.02
C SER A 248 5.69 -8.04 -2.44
N THR A 249 6.98 -8.28 -2.69
CA THR A 249 7.44 -8.78 -3.99
C THR A 249 6.90 -10.18 -4.29
N ILE A 250 6.85 -11.08 -3.32
CA ILE A 250 6.36 -12.45 -3.52
C ILE A 250 4.82 -12.49 -3.51
N ILE A 251 4.18 -11.96 -2.45
CA ILE A 251 2.72 -12.07 -2.22
C ILE A 251 1.94 -11.16 -3.17
N SER A 252 2.38 -9.91 -3.35
CA SER A 252 1.66 -8.93 -4.17
C SER A 252 2.21 -8.83 -5.61
N GLY A 253 3.45 -9.30 -5.85
CA GLY A 253 4.08 -9.32 -7.16
C GLY A 253 3.96 -10.67 -7.87
N ILE A 254 4.65 -11.68 -7.36
CA ILE A 254 4.86 -12.95 -8.05
C ILE A 254 3.62 -13.85 -8.02
N PHE A 255 3.00 -14.05 -6.86
CA PHE A 255 1.85 -14.94 -6.72
C PHE A 255 0.64 -14.51 -7.55
N PRO A 256 0.22 -13.25 -7.57
CA PRO A 256 -0.89 -12.81 -8.41
C PRO A 256 -0.61 -12.96 -9.91
N ALA A 257 0.64 -12.74 -10.34
CA ALA A 257 1.05 -12.91 -11.74
C ALA A 257 0.81 -14.34 -12.24
N GLY A 258 1.01 -15.34 -11.39
CA GLY A 258 0.73 -16.75 -11.67
C GLY A 258 -0.64 -17.24 -11.21
N GLY A 259 -1.53 -16.36 -10.72
CA GLY A 259 -2.86 -16.71 -10.23
C GLY A 259 -2.89 -17.48 -8.91
N ASP A 260 -1.80 -17.46 -8.13
CA ASP A 260 -1.74 -18.12 -6.80
C ASP A 260 -2.08 -17.13 -5.68
N THR A 261 -3.20 -16.44 -5.83
CA THR A 261 -3.64 -15.36 -4.92
C THR A 261 -4.13 -15.87 -3.57
N LYS A 262 -4.66 -17.10 -3.52
CA LYS A 262 -5.23 -17.68 -2.30
C LYS A 262 -4.21 -17.88 -1.19
N PHE A 263 -3.03 -18.37 -1.54
CA PHE A 263 -1.99 -18.63 -0.54
C PHE A 263 -1.49 -17.33 0.09
N GLY A 264 -1.25 -16.29 -0.72
CA GLY A 264 -0.86 -14.97 -0.22
C GLY A 264 -1.89 -14.39 0.76
N MET A 265 -3.19 -14.45 0.39
CA MET A 265 -4.28 -14.04 1.28
C MET A 265 -4.27 -14.80 2.61
N ILE A 266 -4.16 -16.13 2.58
CA ILE A 266 -4.16 -16.95 3.80
C ILE A 266 -2.98 -16.58 4.68
N CYS A 267 -1.78 -16.44 4.12
CA CYS A 267 -0.59 -16.05 4.89
C CYS A 267 -0.79 -14.70 5.58
N ASP A 268 -1.23 -13.68 4.85
CA ASP A 268 -1.39 -12.34 5.40
C ASP A 268 -2.50 -12.29 6.46
N VAL A 269 -3.69 -12.83 6.15
CA VAL A 269 -4.84 -12.78 7.07
C VAL A 269 -4.59 -13.62 8.32
N VAL A 270 -4.06 -14.83 8.18
CA VAL A 270 -3.80 -15.70 9.34
C VAL A 270 -2.71 -15.11 10.23
N THR A 271 -1.60 -14.66 9.65
CA THR A 271 -0.50 -14.06 10.44
C THR A 271 -1.00 -12.83 11.19
N LEU A 272 -1.77 -11.97 10.53
CA LEU A 272 -2.24 -10.72 11.12
C LEU A 272 -3.32 -10.96 12.18
N TRP A 273 -4.36 -11.71 11.86
CA TRP A 273 -5.56 -11.86 12.69
C TRP A 273 -5.52 -13.01 13.69
N CYS A 274 -4.70 -14.06 13.44
CA CYS A 274 -4.58 -15.18 14.38
C CYS A 274 -3.34 -15.08 15.28
N PHE A 275 -2.32 -14.29 14.89
CA PHE A 275 -1.09 -14.20 15.67
C PHE A 275 -0.83 -12.76 16.16
N VAL A 276 -0.61 -11.82 15.25
CA VAL A 276 -0.05 -10.51 15.62
C VAL A 276 -1.06 -9.63 16.34
N VAL A 277 -2.28 -9.48 15.83
CA VAL A 277 -3.32 -8.67 16.48
C VAL A 277 -3.72 -9.27 17.83
N PRO A 278 -4.05 -10.56 17.97
CA PRO A 278 -4.37 -11.14 19.28
C PRO A 278 -3.22 -11.03 20.28
N LEU A 279 -1.98 -11.30 19.85
CA LEU A 279 -0.82 -11.20 20.74
C LEU A 279 -0.55 -9.75 21.16
N GLY A 280 -0.71 -8.79 20.24
CA GLY A 280 -0.62 -7.36 20.52
C GLY A 280 -1.69 -6.89 21.50
N MET A 281 -2.93 -7.37 21.33
CA MET A 281 -4.04 -7.09 22.26
C MET A 281 -3.77 -7.70 23.64
N LEU A 282 -3.35 -8.96 23.73
CA LEU A 282 -2.99 -9.60 24.99
C LEU A 282 -1.85 -8.84 25.70
N ALA A 283 -0.82 -8.45 24.96
CA ALA A 283 0.31 -7.69 25.51
C ALA A 283 -0.12 -6.32 26.03
N ALA A 284 -0.97 -5.61 25.30
CA ALA A 284 -1.41 -4.26 25.67
C ALA A 284 -2.45 -4.24 26.78
N PHE A 285 -3.53 -5.09 26.67
CA PHE A 285 -4.70 -4.99 27.53
C PHE A 285 -4.65 -5.93 28.75
N VAL A 286 -3.96 -7.08 28.64
CA VAL A 286 -3.92 -8.09 29.71
C VAL A 286 -2.59 -8.06 30.45
N TRP A 287 -1.48 -8.07 29.73
CA TRP A 287 -0.14 -8.10 30.37
C TRP A 287 0.38 -6.71 30.74
N HIS A 288 -0.29 -5.65 30.28
CA HIS A 288 0.16 -4.27 30.50
C HIS A 288 1.65 -4.08 30.15
N ALA A 289 2.07 -4.70 29.04
CA ALA A 289 3.46 -4.72 28.62
C ALA A 289 3.96 -3.32 28.22
N PRO A 290 5.28 -3.04 28.31
CA PRO A 290 5.84 -1.78 27.89
C PRO A 290 5.52 -1.45 26.42
N VAL A 291 5.31 -0.15 26.11
CA VAL A 291 4.94 0.34 24.76
C VAL A 291 5.85 -0.21 23.67
N LEU A 292 7.17 -0.26 23.92
CA LEU A 292 8.13 -0.75 22.95
C LEU A 292 8.01 -2.25 22.67
N LEU A 293 7.63 -3.06 23.67
CA LEU A 293 7.40 -4.49 23.46
C LEU A 293 6.13 -4.71 22.62
N VAL A 294 5.04 -3.97 22.89
CA VAL A 294 3.83 -4.02 22.09
C VAL A 294 4.12 -3.58 20.66
N ALA A 295 4.83 -2.48 20.45
CA ALA A 295 5.24 -2.01 19.13
C ALA A 295 6.08 -3.05 18.39
N PHE A 296 7.01 -3.74 19.06
CA PHE A 296 7.82 -4.81 18.49
C PHE A 296 6.94 -5.98 18.04
N ILE A 297 6.01 -6.45 18.88
CA ILE A 297 5.08 -7.53 18.54
C ILE A 297 4.29 -7.18 17.27
N LEU A 298 3.79 -5.94 17.15
CA LEU A 298 3.04 -5.49 15.99
C LEU A 298 3.87 -5.41 14.69
N THR A 299 5.20 -5.42 14.79
CA THR A 299 6.10 -5.44 13.62
C THR A 299 6.59 -6.84 13.24
N LEU A 300 6.17 -7.88 13.97
CA LEU A 300 6.59 -9.26 13.69
C LEU A 300 5.84 -9.88 12.50
N ASP A 301 4.71 -9.31 12.07
CA ASP A 301 3.87 -9.85 11.00
C ASP A 301 4.64 -10.19 9.72
N GLU A 302 5.59 -9.32 9.33
CA GLU A 302 6.38 -9.56 8.13
C GLU A 302 7.36 -10.73 8.27
N PHE A 303 7.95 -10.92 9.45
CA PHE A 303 8.94 -11.98 9.66
C PHE A 303 8.31 -13.34 9.92
N VAL A 304 7.19 -13.39 10.64
CA VAL A 304 6.47 -14.63 10.93
C VAL A 304 6.01 -15.34 9.66
N LYS A 305 5.63 -14.59 8.63
CA LYS A 305 5.15 -15.16 7.37
C LYS A 305 6.27 -15.54 6.39
N ILE A 306 7.50 -15.00 6.51
CA ILE A 306 8.61 -15.27 5.58
C ILE A 306 8.85 -16.77 5.34
N PRO A 307 8.97 -17.63 6.37
CA PRO A 307 9.24 -19.05 6.14
C PRO A 307 8.15 -19.74 5.28
N ALA A 308 6.88 -19.49 5.60
CA ALA A 308 5.75 -20.05 4.88
C ALA A 308 5.69 -19.55 3.44
N VAL A 309 5.88 -18.25 3.23
CA VAL A 309 5.87 -17.59 1.92
C VAL A 309 7.02 -18.10 1.06
N TYR A 310 8.23 -18.17 1.61
CA TYR A 310 9.42 -18.60 0.87
C TYR A 310 9.37 -20.08 0.51
N ILE A 311 8.94 -20.97 1.42
CA ILE A 311 8.75 -22.40 1.14
C ILE A 311 7.72 -22.60 0.03
N HIS A 312 6.61 -21.86 0.07
CA HIS A 312 5.59 -21.95 -0.98
C HIS A 312 6.08 -21.40 -2.31
N TYR A 313 6.80 -20.29 -2.30
CA TYR A 313 7.45 -19.73 -3.48
C TYR A 313 8.37 -20.76 -4.17
N MET A 314 9.20 -21.50 -3.40
CA MET A 314 10.11 -22.54 -3.90
C MET A 314 9.40 -23.75 -4.48
N LYS A 315 8.12 -23.97 -4.16
CA LYS A 315 7.30 -25.03 -4.79
C LYS A 315 6.89 -24.69 -6.22
N TYR A 316 7.16 -23.47 -6.69
CA TYR A 316 6.87 -22.98 -8.04
C TYR A 316 5.43 -23.18 -8.52
N LYS A 317 4.46 -23.28 -7.62
CA LYS A 317 3.03 -23.41 -7.96
C LYS A 317 2.46 -22.19 -8.71
N TRP A 318 3.12 -21.05 -8.57
CA TRP A 318 2.80 -19.83 -9.28
C TRP A 318 3.29 -19.82 -10.75
N VAL A 319 4.19 -20.76 -11.14
CA VAL A 319 4.74 -20.83 -12.51
C VAL A 319 3.74 -21.55 -13.41
N LYS A 320 2.72 -20.84 -13.82
CA LYS A 320 1.69 -21.35 -14.74
C LYS A 320 1.13 -20.24 -15.62
N ASN A 321 0.81 -20.58 -16.86
CA ASN A 321 0.06 -19.69 -17.75
C ASN A 321 -1.42 -19.76 -17.37
N ILE A 322 -2.02 -18.61 -17.05
CA ILE A 322 -3.45 -18.46 -16.74
C ILE A 322 -4.24 -17.86 -17.89
N THR A 323 -3.56 -17.45 -18.98
CA THR A 323 -4.19 -16.99 -20.20
C THR A 323 -4.60 -18.19 -21.05
N ARG A 324 -5.71 -18.07 -21.77
CA ARG A 324 -6.25 -19.08 -22.67
C ARG A 324 -6.09 -18.67 -24.12
#